data_7edcaf7e50f16cd7b34117cd8690800c
#
_entry.id   7edcaf7e50f16cd7b34117cd8690800c
#
_cell.length_a   1.000
_cell.length_b   1.000
_cell.length_c   1.000
_cell.angle_alpha   90.00
_cell.angle_beta   90.00
_cell.angle_gamma   90.00
#
_symmetry.space_group_name_H-M   'P 1'
#
loop_
_entity.id
_entity.type
_entity.pdbx_description
1 polymer ?
#
loop_
_entity_poly.entity_id
_entity_poly.type
_entity_poly.pdbx_seq_one_letter_code
_entity_poly.pdbx_strand_id
1 'polypeptide(L)'
;QSGLLLYIGWTLFLLGQAAMSFLVPALAGYISFGLAGRPGIAPGFVMGVVAVEVGAGFIGGLVGGILAGYFAAWLAGLSVPAWLRGLMPVVIIPLGTTLVVGAVMYLVLGLPLASLMTALKDGLTSMSGGGSAVLLGVILGLMMCFDLGGPINKAAYLFGTAGLSEASASNTAPYEIMATVMAAGMVPPLAMSAATFLRSRLFTKAEVENGRSAWLLG
;
A
#
# COMPACT_ATOMS: atom_id res chain seq x y z
N GLN A 1 -33.45 15.12 -13.68
CA GLN A 1 -33.01 14.39 -12.47
C GLN A 1 -31.80 13.46 -12.75
N SER A 2 -31.67 12.94 -13.97
CA SER A 2 -30.53 12.07 -14.34
C SER A 2 -29.18 12.79 -14.37
N GLY A 3 -29.15 14.09 -14.70
CA GLY A 3 -27.89 14.86 -14.81
C GLY A 3 -27.18 15.05 -13.47
N LEU A 4 -27.92 15.29 -12.38
CA LEU A 4 -27.32 15.47 -11.05
C LEU A 4 -26.70 14.18 -10.51
N LEU A 5 -27.39 13.03 -10.67
CA LEU A 5 -26.87 11.74 -10.25
C LEU A 5 -25.61 11.35 -11.03
N LEU A 6 -25.59 11.61 -12.33
CA LEU A 6 -24.40 11.39 -13.15
C LEU A 6 -23.23 12.28 -12.72
N TYR A 7 -23.50 13.55 -12.42
CA TYR A 7 -22.48 14.48 -11.94
C TYR A 7 -21.90 14.05 -10.58
N ILE A 8 -22.76 13.66 -9.64
CA ILE A 8 -22.32 13.13 -8.33
C ILE A 8 -21.48 11.87 -8.52
N GLY A 9 -21.98 10.91 -9.34
CA GLY A 9 -21.25 9.68 -9.64
C GLY A 9 -19.89 9.93 -10.26
N TRP A 10 -19.80 10.84 -11.22
CA TRP A 10 -18.55 11.27 -11.84
C TRP A 10 -17.59 11.90 -10.82
N THR A 11 -18.10 12.78 -9.96
CA THR A 11 -17.28 13.43 -8.92
C THR A 11 -16.72 12.40 -7.94
N LEU A 12 -17.53 11.45 -7.49
CA LEU A 12 -17.08 10.36 -6.62
C LEU A 12 -16.03 9.48 -7.30
N PHE A 13 -16.22 9.19 -8.59
CA PHE A 13 -15.26 8.44 -9.38
C PHE A 13 -13.90 9.17 -9.47
N LEU A 14 -13.90 10.48 -9.77
CA LEU A 14 -12.69 11.29 -9.82
C LEU A 14 -11.97 11.36 -8.47
N LEU A 15 -12.71 11.50 -7.37
CA LEU A 15 -12.13 11.47 -6.03
C LEU A 15 -11.51 10.10 -5.71
N GLY A 16 -12.18 9.02 -6.09
CA GLY A 16 -11.63 7.67 -5.96
C GLY A 16 -10.35 7.46 -6.78
N GLN A 17 -10.34 7.92 -8.01
CA GLN A 17 -9.14 7.88 -8.87
C GLN A 17 -7.98 8.67 -8.28
N ALA A 18 -8.24 9.88 -7.78
CA ALA A 18 -7.23 10.70 -7.13
C ALA A 18 -6.66 10.02 -5.88
N ALA A 19 -7.52 9.43 -5.05
CA ALA A 19 -7.10 8.68 -3.86
C ALA A 19 -6.22 7.47 -4.23
N MET A 20 -6.59 6.71 -5.26
CA MET A 20 -5.83 5.55 -5.72
C MET A 20 -4.48 5.95 -6.33
N SER A 21 -4.43 7.05 -7.11
CA SER A 21 -3.18 7.54 -7.67
C SER A 21 -2.18 7.99 -6.60
N PHE A 22 -2.67 8.37 -5.43
CA PHE A 22 -1.85 8.81 -4.30
C PHE A 22 -1.30 7.65 -3.45
N LEU A 23 -1.75 6.41 -3.69
CA LEU A 23 -1.39 5.24 -2.89
C LEU A 23 0.13 5.02 -2.85
N VAL A 24 0.80 4.98 -3.99
CA VAL A 24 2.25 4.74 -4.08
C VAL A 24 3.07 5.93 -3.53
N PRO A 25 2.77 7.19 -3.86
CA PRO A 25 3.41 8.35 -3.23
C PRO A 25 3.26 8.37 -1.71
N ALA A 26 2.07 8.10 -1.19
CA ALA A 26 1.83 8.06 0.25
C ALA A 26 2.64 6.94 0.92
N LEU A 27 2.63 5.73 0.35
CA LEU A 27 3.44 4.61 0.85
C LEU A 27 4.91 4.99 0.97
N ALA A 28 5.52 5.48 -0.10
CA ALA A 28 6.93 5.88 -0.13
C ALA A 28 7.22 7.02 0.85
N GLY A 29 6.33 8.02 0.93
CA GLY A 29 6.44 9.15 1.85
C GLY A 29 6.42 8.72 3.31
N TYR A 30 5.50 7.84 3.70
CA TYR A 30 5.41 7.35 5.08
C TYR A 30 6.54 6.39 5.45
N ILE A 31 7.04 5.57 4.52
CA ILE A 31 8.24 4.75 4.75
C ILE A 31 9.44 5.66 5.02
N SER A 32 9.67 6.67 4.19
CA SER A 32 10.76 7.62 4.35
C SER A 32 10.62 8.43 5.63
N PHE A 33 9.40 8.84 5.99
CA PHE A 33 9.12 9.48 7.28
C PHE A 33 9.46 8.58 8.47
N GLY A 34 9.11 7.30 8.41
CA GLY A 34 9.43 6.34 9.47
C GLY A 34 10.93 6.18 9.72
N LEU A 35 11.77 6.39 8.67
CA LEU A 35 13.22 6.25 8.75
C LEU A 35 13.96 7.55 9.09
N ALA A 36 13.52 8.68 8.53
CA ALA A 36 14.23 9.96 8.64
C ALA A 36 13.43 11.07 9.37
N GLY A 37 12.21 10.78 9.80
CA GLY A 37 11.33 11.79 10.37
C GLY A 37 10.86 12.83 9.33
N ARG A 38 10.57 14.06 9.80
CA ARG A 38 10.01 15.12 8.94
C ARG A 38 10.80 15.44 7.67
N PRO A 39 12.15 15.52 7.68
CA PRO A 39 12.91 15.80 6.47
C PRO A 39 12.77 14.74 5.37
N GLY A 40 12.41 13.51 5.72
CA GLY A 40 12.20 12.40 4.80
C GLY A 40 10.85 12.45 4.07
N ILE A 41 9.87 13.22 4.54
CA ILE A 41 8.52 13.23 3.97
C ILE A 41 8.54 13.62 2.49
N ALA A 42 9.03 14.81 2.18
CA ALA A 42 9.01 15.35 0.83
C ALA A 42 9.75 14.45 -0.19
N PRO A 43 11.02 14.06 0.05
CA PRO A 43 11.72 13.18 -0.88
C PRO A 43 11.07 11.81 -1.00
N GLY A 44 10.50 11.26 0.08
CA GLY A 44 9.76 9.99 0.03
C GLY A 44 8.55 10.07 -0.90
N PHE A 45 7.72 11.11 -0.77
CA PHE A 45 6.58 11.32 -1.67
C PHE A 45 7.01 11.47 -3.13
N VAL A 46 8.09 12.23 -3.38
CA VAL A 46 8.62 12.38 -4.75
C VAL A 46 9.09 11.04 -5.31
N MET A 47 9.78 10.21 -4.50
CA MET A 47 10.19 8.87 -4.96
C MET A 47 8.99 7.97 -5.28
N GLY A 48 7.87 8.12 -4.59
CA GLY A 48 6.65 7.41 -4.95
C GLY A 48 6.07 7.85 -6.29
N VAL A 49 6.10 9.16 -6.60
CA VAL A 49 5.72 9.67 -7.93
C VAL A 49 6.66 9.13 -9.00
N VAL A 50 7.98 9.24 -8.79
CA VAL A 50 9.00 8.70 -9.70
C VAL A 50 8.78 7.20 -9.96
N ALA A 51 8.46 6.42 -8.93
CA ALA A 51 8.20 4.99 -9.07
C ALA A 51 7.02 4.70 -10.01
N VAL A 52 5.96 5.52 -9.96
CA VAL A 52 4.83 5.43 -10.89
C VAL A 52 5.24 5.80 -12.31
N GLU A 53 5.99 6.91 -12.47
CA GLU A 53 6.44 7.40 -13.78
C GLU A 53 7.36 6.42 -14.51
N VAL A 54 8.26 5.73 -13.79
CA VAL A 54 9.15 4.72 -14.39
C VAL A 54 8.47 3.36 -14.58
N GLY A 55 7.18 3.22 -14.25
CA GLY A 55 6.45 1.97 -14.35
C GLY A 55 6.80 0.93 -13.28
N ALA A 56 7.53 1.31 -12.23
CA ALA A 56 7.91 0.43 -11.13
C ALA A 56 6.80 0.29 -10.06
N GLY A 57 5.74 1.11 -10.14
CA GLY A 57 4.54 1.03 -9.35
C GLY A 57 4.78 0.89 -7.84
N PHE A 58 4.01 0.03 -7.20
CA PHE A 58 4.08 -0.21 -5.75
C PHE A 58 5.47 -0.66 -5.26
N ILE A 59 6.11 -1.59 -5.97
CA ILE A 59 7.45 -2.10 -5.61
C ILE A 59 8.47 -0.98 -5.69
N GLY A 60 8.40 -0.17 -6.75
CA GLY A 60 9.25 1.02 -6.90
C GLY A 60 9.03 2.03 -5.78
N GLY A 61 7.78 2.26 -5.35
CA GLY A 61 7.46 3.14 -4.23
C GLY A 61 8.03 2.66 -2.91
N LEU A 62 7.97 1.35 -2.65
CA LEU A 62 8.55 0.73 -1.47
C LEU A 62 10.07 0.90 -1.45
N VAL A 63 10.75 0.53 -2.53
CA VAL A 63 12.22 0.65 -2.66
C VAL A 63 12.64 2.13 -2.61
N GLY A 64 11.98 2.99 -3.38
CA GLY A 64 12.27 4.43 -3.42
C GLY A 64 12.06 5.11 -2.06
N GLY A 65 11.00 4.75 -1.34
CA GLY A 65 10.74 5.25 0.01
C GLY A 65 11.81 4.84 1.03
N ILE A 66 12.25 3.57 0.97
CA ILE A 66 13.34 3.05 1.81
C ILE A 66 14.65 3.79 1.50
N LEU A 67 15.02 3.90 0.23
CA LEU A 67 16.26 4.59 -0.18
C LEU A 67 16.24 6.06 0.22
N ALA A 68 15.11 6.76 -0.03
CA ALA A 68 14.94 8.15 0.37
C ALA A 68 15.05 8.31 1.89
N GLY A 69 14.43 7.42 2.66
CA GLY A 69 14.49 7.46 4.12
C GLY A 69 15.89 7.26 4.66
N TYR A 70 16.61 6.24 4.21
CA TYR A 70 17.98 6.00 4.64
C TYR A 70 18.95 7.11 4.23
N PHE A 71 18.82 7.60 2.99
CA PHE A 71 19.68 8.69 2.51
C PHE A 71 19.38 10.01 3.25
N ALA A 72 18.12 10.32 3.49
CA ALA A 72 17.73 11.49 4.28
C ALA A 72 18.22 11.39 5.74
N ALA A 73 18.10 10.21 6.36
CA ALA A 73 18.61 9.97 7.71
C ALA A 73 20.15 10.10 7.78
N TRP A 74 20.83 9.57 6.78
CA TRP A 74 22.29 9.73 6.66
C TRP A 74 22.70 11.20 6.53
N LEU A 75 22.05 11.99 5.67
CA LEU A 75 22.28 13.42 5.54
C LEU A 75 22.00 14.17 6.85
N ALA A 76 20.93 13.79 7.56
CA ALA A 76 20.58 14.40 8.85
C ALA A 76 21.61 14.15 9.94
N GLY A 77 22.37 13.06 9.85
CA GLY A 77 23.46 12.72 10.79
C GLY A 77 24.78 13.47 10.52
N LEU A 78 24.91 14.21 9.42
CA LEU A 78 26.13 14.90 9.08
C LEU A 78 26.35 16.13 9.99
N SER A 79 27.58 16.26 10.50
CA SER A 79 27.98 17.46 11.27
C SER A 79 28.23 18.63 10.32
N VAL A 80 27.41 19.67 10.42
CA VAL A 80 27.52 20.86 9.56
C VAL A 80 27.76 22.12 10.37
N PRO A 81 28.40 23.17 9.79
CA PRO A 81 28.59 24.47 10.43
C PRO A 81 27.26 25.07 10.92
N ALA A 82 27.32 25.91 11.97
CA ALA A 82 26.14 26.48 12.62
C ALA A 82 25.22 27.25 11.64
N TRP A 83 25.78 27.96 10.69
CA TRP A 83 25.00 28.73 9.69
C TRP A 83 24.22 27.85 8.72
N LEU A 84 24.65 26.61 8.48
CA LEU A 84 24.00 25.69 7.55
C LEU A 84 22.94 24.83 8.25
N ARG A 85 23.03 24.71 9.59
CA ARG A 85 22.19 23.81 10.39
C ARG A 85 20.68 24.04 10.21
N GLY A 86 20.28 25.31 10.08
CA GLY A 86 18.86 25.68 9.82
C GLY A 86 18.36 25.30 8.43
N LEU A 87 19.24 25.24 7.43
CA LEU A 87 18.89 24.89 6.04
C LEU A 87 18.84 23.35 5.83
N MET A 88 19.48 22.58 6.68
CA MET A 88 19.54 21.12 6.54
C MET A 88 18.17 20.47 6.40
N PRO A 89 17.23 20.63 7.36
CA PRO A 89 15.95 19.90 7.30
C PRO A 89 14.97 20.44 6.24
N VAL A 90 15.13 21.68 5.83
CA VAL A 90 14.15 22.37 4.96
C VAL A 90 14.54 22.34 3.49
N VAL A 91 15.84 22.42 3.21
CA VAL A 91 16.35 22.55 1.83
C VAL A 91 17.31 21.40 1.48
N ILE A 92 18.38 21.24 2.25
CA ILE A 92 19.50 20.37 1.85
C ILE A 92 19.08 18.89 1.87
N ILE A 93 18.45 18.44 2.92
CA ILE A 93 18.02 17.04 3.01
C ILE A 93 16.93 16.74 1.99
N PRO A 94 15.81 17.48 1.90
CA PRO A 94 14.79 17.18 0.90
C PRO A 94 15.30 17.25 -0.53
N LEU A 95 15.99 18.33 -0.90
CA LEU A 95 16.49 18.53 -2.26
C LEU A 95 17.60 17.53 -2.61
N GLY A 96 18.60 17.39 -1.74
CA GLY A 96 19.72 16.47 -1.95
C GLY A 96 19.25 15.01 -2.06
N THR A 97 18.34 14.59 -1.18
CA THR A 97 17.78 13.24 -1.23
C THR A 97 16.98 13.04 -2.51
N THR A 98 16.14 13.99 -2.89
CA THR A 98 15.33 13.90 -4.11
C THR A 98 16.20 13.77 -5.35
N LEU A 99 17.24 14.60 -5.47
CA LEU A 99 18.14 14.57 -6.63
C LEU A 99 18.95 13.28 -6.72
N VAL A 100 19.56 12.86 -5.61
CA VAL A 100 20.45 11.68 -5.61
C VAL A 100 19.63 10.39 -5.75
N VAL A 101 18.62 10.20 -4.91
CA VAL A 101 17.81 8.98 -4.95
C VAL A 101 16.95 8.95 -6.21
N GLY A 102 16.43 10.11 -6.65
CA GLY A 102 15.71 10.23 -7.92
C GLY A 102 16.57 9.83 -9.12
N ALA A 103 17.82 10.30 -9.17
CA ALA A 103 18.76 9.88 -10.22
C ALA A 103 19.00 8.36 -10.17
N VAL A 104 19.19 7.77 -8.99
CA VAL A 104 19.33 6.31 -8.84
C VAL A 104 18.07 5.58 -9.32
N MET A 105 16.89 6.08 -8.98
CA MET A 105 15.63 5.50 -9.42
C MET A 105 15.44 5.57 -10.94
N TYR A 106 15.73 6.70 -11.57
CA TYR A 106 15.60 6.83 -13.03
C TYR A 106 16.68 6.09 -13.82
N LEU A 107 17.95 6.16 -13.39
CA LEU A 107 19.07 5.69 -14.19
C LEU A 107 19.44 4.21 -13.94
N VAL A 108 19.17 3.73 -12.73
CA VAL A 108 19.65 2.39 -12.31
C VAL A 108 18.49 1.45 -12.00
N LEU A 109 17.55 1.87 -11.17
CA LEU A 109 16.51 1.00 -10.62
C LEU A 109 15.22 0.97 -11.44
N GLY A 110 14.94 1.99 -12.26
CA GLY A 110 13.68 2.13 -12.99
C GLY A 110 13.38 0.92 -13.87
N LEU A 111 14.31 0.55 -14.76
CA LEU A 111 14.12 -0.59 -15.66
C LEU A 111 13.96 -1.94 -14.93
N PRO A 112 14.84 -2.34 -14.00
CA PRO A 112 14.71 -3.63 -13.31
C PRO A 112 13.44 -3.69 -12.42
N LEU A 113 13.05 -2.60 -11.77
CA LEU A 113 11.84 -2.57 -10.96
C LEU A 113 10.57 -2.57 -11.82
N ALA A 114 10.58 -1.86 -12.96
CA ALA A 114 9.48 -1.89 -13.91
C ALA A 114 9.29 -3.29 -14.52
N SER A 115 10.37 -3.98 -14.86
CA SER A 115 10.29 -5.36 -15.38
C SER A 115 9.76 -6.34 -14.33
N LEU A 116 10.17 -6.18 -13.07
CA LEU A 116 9.63 -6.98 -11.96
C LEU A 116 8.15 -6.71 -11.75
N MET A 117 7.72 -5.44 -11.81
CA MET A 117 6.31 -5.06 -11.70
C MET A 117 5.47 -5.63 -12.85
N THR A 118 6.01 -5.60 -14.08
CA THR A 118 5.35 -6.20 -15.25
C THR A 118 5.20 -7.72 -15.08
N ALA A 119 6.25 -8.41 -14.65
CA ALA A 119 6.19 -9.85 -14.39
C ALA A 119 5.17 -10.21 -13.30
N LEU A 120 5.07 -9.38 -12.25
CA LEU A 120 4.04 -9.53 -11.22
C LEU A 120 2.64 -9.37 -11.80
N LYS A 121 2.42 -8.34 -12.60
CA LYS A 121 1.14 -8.05 -13.27
C LYS A 121 0.72 -9.19 -14.20
N ASP A 122 1.64 -9.69 -15.02
CA ASP A 122 1.37 -10.79 -15.93
C ASP A 122 1.06 -12.07 -15.15
N GLY A 123 1.79 -12.33 -14.06
CA GLY A 123 1.52 -13.42 -13.15
C GLY A 123 0.12 -13.33 -12.53
N LEU A 124 -0.26 -12.16 -11.99
CA LEU A 124 -1.59 -11.92 -11.44
C LEU A 124 -2.69 -12.13 -12.47
N THR A 125 -2.50 -11.59 -13.68
CA THR A 125 -3.47 -11.71 -14.77
C THR A 125 -3.62 -13.16 -15.20
N SER A 126 -2.54 -13.93 -15.30
CA SER A 126 -2.59 -15.35 -15.65
C SER A 126 -3.28 -16.21 -14.59
N MET A 127 -3.20 -15.81 -13.33
CA MET A 127 -3.83 -16.51 -12.20
C MET A 127 -5.29 -16.13 -11.97
N SER A 128 -5.78 -15.03 -12.55
CA SER A 128 -7.16 -14.56 -12.37
C SER A 128 -8.21 -15.35 -13.15
N GLY A 129 -7.79 -16.27 -14.04
CA GLY A 129 -8.70 -17.04 -14.90
C GLY A 129 -8.90 -18.50 -14.48
N GLY A 130 -10.14 -19.00 -14.61
CA GLY A 130 -10.47 -20.44 -14.51
C GLY A 130 -10.14 -21.08 -13.15
N GLY A 131 -9.60 -22.31 -13.18
CA GLY A 131 -9.25 -23.07 -11.98
C GLY A 131 -8.13 -22.48 -11.13
N SER A 132 -7.22 -21.71 -11.74
CA SER A 132 -6.14 -21.02 -11.03
C SER A 132 -6.66 -19.87 -10.15
N ALA A 133 -7.76 -19.22 -10.53
CA ALA A 133 -8.39 -18.21 -9.71
C ALA A 133 -8.94 -18.77 -8.38
N VAL A 134 -9.54 -19.97 -8.43
CA VAL A 134 -10.03 -20.66 -7.22
C VAL A 134 -8.86 -21.02 -6.30
N LEU A 135 -7.78 -21.57 -6.86
CA LEU A 135 -6.59 -21.91 -6.08
C LEU A 135 -5.95 -20.67 -5.44
N LEU A 136 -5.82 -19.58 -6.19
CA LEU A 136 -5.33 -18.30 -5.67
C LEU A 136 -6.23 -17.79 -4.55
N GLY A 137 -7.54 -17.84 -4.73
CA GLY A 137 -8.53 -17.45 -3.72
C GLY A 137 -8.40 -18.26 -2.43
N VAL A 138 -8.21 -19.58 -2.54
CA VAL A 138 -7.99 -20.46 -1.38
C VAL A 138 -6.70 -20.10 -0.66
N ILE A 139 -5.59 -19.89 -1.39
CA ILE A 139 -4.30 -19.54 -0.79
C ILE A 139 -4.40 -18.18 -0.06
N LEU A 140 -4.90 -17.15 -0.73
CA LEU A 140 -5.07 -15.84 -0.12
C LEU A 140 -6.04 -15.87 1.06
N GLY A 141 -7.13 -16.62 0.95
CA GLY A 141 -8.09 -16.80 2.03
C GLY A 141 -7.47 -17.47 3.27
N LEU A 142 -6.69 -18.51 3.07
CA LEU A 142 -5.96 -19.17 4.17
C LEU A 142 -4.94 -18.21 4.79
N MET A 143 -4.17 -17.46 4.00
CA MET A 143 -3.23 -16.48 4.51
C MET A 143 -3.92 -15.38 5.32
N MET A 144 -5.09 -14.91 4.88
CA MET A 144 -5.86 -13.89 5.60
C MET A 144 -6.39 -14.38 6.94
N CYS A 145 -6.75 -15.66 7.05
CA CYS A 145 -7.35 -16.25 8.24
C CYS A 145 -6.32 -16.91 9.20
N PHE A 146 -5.07 -17.12 8.76
CA PHE A 146 -4.08 -17.89 9.48
C PHE A 146 -3.59 -17.22 10.76
N ASP A 147 -3.21 -15.96 10.71
CA ASP A 147 -2.57 -15.24 11.81
C ASP A 147 -3.28 -13.95 12.24
N LEU A 148 -4.50 -13.71 11.74
CA LEU A 148 -5.44 -12.66 12.15
C LEU A 148 -4.81 -11.27 12.33
N GLY A 149 -4.01 -10.85 11.36
CA GLY A 149 -3.32 -9.54 11.37
C GLY A 149 -1.81 -9.62 11.57
N GLY A 150 -1.25 -10.81 11.62
CA GLY A 150 0.18 -11.05 11.68
C GLY A 150 0.90 -10.91 10.32
N PRO A 151 2.13 -11.43 10.21
CA PRO A 151 2.95 -11.24 9.02
C PRO A 151 2.38 -11.92 7.76
N ILE A 152 1.72 -13.07 7.88
CA ILE A 152 1.14 -13.81 6.74
C ILE A 152 -0.08 -13.08 6.19
N ASN A 153 -0.96 -12.62 7.07
CA ASN A 153 -2.11 -11.77 6.70
C ASN A 153 -1.64 -10.48 5.99
N LYS A 154 -0.64 -9.79 6.54
CA LYS A 154 -0.06 -8.59 5.93
C LYS A 154 0.57 -8.88 4.56
N ALA A 155 1.21 -10.03 4.38
CA ALA A 155 1.78 -10.41 3.09
C ALA A 155 0.68 -10.60 2.03
N ALA A 156 -0.44 -11.25 2.35
CA ALA A 156 -1.58 -11.38 1.44
C ALA A 156 -2.19 -10.01 1.11
N TYR A 157 -2.36 -9.15 2.10
CA TYR A 157 -2.88 -7.80 1.90
C TYR A 157 -1.94 -6.94 1.04
N LEU A 158 -0.63 -6.98 1.29
CA LEU A 158 0.38 -6.27 0.50
C LEU A 158 0.41 -6.77 -0.94
N PHE A 159 0.25 -8.08 -1.17
CA PHE A 159 0.15 -8.66 -2.50
C PHE A 159 -1.06 -8.11 -3.27
N GLY A 160 -2.24 -8.11 -2.66
CA GLY A 160 -3.44 -7.52 -3.26
C GLY A 160 -3.28 -6.01 -3.54
N THR A 161 -2.70 -5.28 -2.59
CA THR A 161 -2.48 -3.84 -2.70
C THR A 161 -1.44 -3.50 -3.77
N ALA A 162 -0.39 -4.30 -3.92
CA ALA A 162 0.64 -4.09 -4.94
C ALA A 162 0.05 -4.11 -6.36
N GLY A 163 -0.92 -4.98 -6.60
CA GLY A 163 -1.63 -5.06 -7.88
C GLY A 163 -2.52 -3.85 -8.17
N LEU A 164 -3.08 -3.20 -7.14
CA LEU A 164 -4.05 -2.12 -7.34
C LEU A 164 -3.49 -0.90 -8.09
N SER A 165 -2.20 -0.61 -7.98
CA SER A 165 -1.56 0.46 -8.74
C SER A 165 -1.62 0.24 -10.26
N GLU A 166 -1.80 -1.00 -10.69
CA GLU A 166 -1.87 -1.44 -12.10
C GLU A 166 -3.31 -1.72 -12.56
N ALA A 167 -4.29 -1.56 -11.67
CA ALA A 167 -5.69 -1.79 -11.99
C ALA A 167 -6.22 -0.72 -12.96
N SER A 168 -6.95 -1.17 -13.96
CA SER A 168 -7.57 -0.29 -14.96
C SER A 168 -8.86 -0.92 -15.50
N ALA A 169 -9.61 -0.15 -16.28
CA ALA A 169 -10.82 -0.68 -16.94
C ALA A 169 -10.53 -1.84 -17.90
N SER A 170 -9.31 -1.92 -18.45
CA SER A 170 -8.83 -3.00 -19.31
C SER A 170 -8.16 -4.15 -18.57
N ASN A 171 -7.83 -3.96 -17.28
CA ASN A 171 -7.19 -4.97 -16.43
C ASN A 171 -7.87 -5.00 -15.06
N THR A 172 -8.91 -5.83 -14.92
CA THR A 172 -9.71 -5.98 -13.70
C THR A 172 -9.13 -6.98 -12.71
N ALA A 173 -8.19 -7.83 -13.11
CA ALA A 173 -7.59 -8.87 -12.27
C ALA A 173 -7.09 -8.37 -10.90
N PRO A 174 -6.42 -7.21 -10.77
CA PRO A 174 -6.02 -6.69 -9.48
C PRO A 174 -7.21 -6.35 -8.55
N TYR A 175 -8.33 -5.89 -9.11
CA TYR A 175 -9.54 -5.64 -8.32
C TYR A 175 -10.15 -6.92 -7.80
N GLU A 176 -10.18 -7.98 -8.61
CA GLU A 176 -10.71 -9.30 -8.23
C GLU A 176 -9.86 -9.94 -7.13
N ILE A 177 -8.54 -9.82 -7.23
CA ILE A 177 -7.59 -10.30 -6.21
C ILE A 177 -7.78 -9.52 -4.91
N MET A 178 -7.85 -8.19 -4.98
CA MET A 178 -8.06 -7.37 -3.78
C MET A 178 -9.45 -7.63 -3.16
N ALA A 179 -10.49 -7.80 -3.98
CA ALA A 179 -11.82 -8.17 -3.50
C ALA A 179 -11.79 -9.51 -2.78
N THR A 180 -11.03 -10.48 -3.27
CA THR A 180 -10.83 -11.79 -2.62
C THR A 180 -10.13 -11.63 -1.27
N VAL A 181 -9.06 -10.83 -1.20
CA VAL A 181 -8.35 -10.54 0.06
C VAL A 181 -9.27 -9.85 1.06
N MET A 182 -10.03 -8.85 0.62
CA MET A 182 -10.98 -8.13 1.48
C MET A 182 -12.09 -9.06 1.99
N ALA A 183 -12.71 -9.83 1.10
CA ALA A 183 -13.77 -10.77 1.48
C ALA A 183 -13.27 -11.82 2.47
N ALA A 184 -12.07 -12.35 2.26
CA ALA A 184 -11.45 -13.29 3.19
C ALA A 184 -11.13 -12.64 4.55
N GLY A 185 -10.70 -11.37 4.54
CA GLY A 185 -10.41 -10.59 5.75
C GLY A 185 -11.64 -10.32 6.62
N MET A 186 -12.84 -10.32 6.02
CA MET A 186 -14.11 -10.16 6.74
C MET A 186 -14.51 -11.42 7.53
N VAL A 187 -14.05 -12.59 7.13
CA VAL A 187 -14.44 -13.88 7.74
C VAL A 187 -14.05 -13.98 9.23
N PRO A 188 -12.81 -13.67 9.65
CA PRO A 188 -12.43 -13.76 11.05
C PRO A 188 -13.28 -12.90 12.01
N PRO A 189 -13.48 -11.58 11.77
CA PRO A 189 -14.30 -10.78 12.66
C PRO A 189 -15.76 -11.24 12.68
N LEU A 190 -16.33 -11.66 11.55
CA LEU A 190 -17.68 -12.22 11.50
C LEU A 190 -17.79 -13.53 12.27
N ALA A 191 -16.80 -14.42 12.15
CA ALA A 191 -16.75 -15.68 12.88
C ALA A 191 -16.62 -15.45 14.39
N MET A 192 -15.76 -14.51 14.82
CA MET A 192 -15.61 -14.16 16.24
C MET A 192 -16.88 -13.49 16.79
N SER A 193 -17.52 -12.63 16.02
CA SER A 193 -18.82 -12.06 16.39
C SER A 193 -19.86 -13.17 16.58
N ALA A 194 -20.02 -14.06 15.62
CA ALA A 194 -20.94 -15.19 15.71
C ALA A 194 -20.64 -16.09 16.93
N ALA A 195 -19.36 -16.38 17.20
CA ALA A 195 -18.94 -17.18 18.34
C ALA A 195 -19.33 -16.53 19.68
N THR A 196 -19.14 -15.20 19.82
CA THR A 196 -19.53 -14.48 21.04
C THR A 196 -21.04 -14.40 21.24
N PHE A 197 -21.84 -14.38 20.16
CA PHE A 197 -23.30 -14.47 20.25
C PHE A 197 -23.77 -15.88 20.64
N LEU A 198 -23.19 -16.92 20.03
CA LEU A 198 -23.63 -18.31 20.24
C LEU A 198 -23.17 -18.89 21.59
N ARG A 199 -21.96 -18.53 22.04
CA ARG A 199 -21.33 -19.11 23.23
C ARG A 199 -20.68 -18.04 24.11
N SER A 200 -21.40 -17.00 24.49
CA SER A 200 -20.91 -15.90 25.33
C SER A 200 -20.25 -16.32 26.65
N ARG A 201 -20.58 -17.49 27.16
CA ARG A 201 -20.00 -18.04 28.40
C ARG A 201 -18.51 -18.45 28.29
N LEU A 202 -17.99 -18.59 27.06
CA LEU A 202 -16.59 -18.96 26.82
C LEU A 202 -15.68 -17.73 26.77
N PHE A 203 -16.25 -16.53 26.78
CA PHE A 203 -15.53 -15.27 26.60
C PHE A 203 -15.66 -14.39 27.85
N THR A 204 -14.67 -13.57 28.09
CA THR A 204 -14.73 -12.52 29.12
C THR A 204 -15.75 -11.44 28.73
N LYS A 205 -16.18 -10.62 29.69
CA LYS A 205 -17.12 -9.53 29.42
C LYS A 205 -16.61 -8.58 28.34
N ALA A 206 -15.33 -8.22 28.37
CA ALA A 206 -14.71 -7.33 27.39
C ALA A 206 -14.68 -7.96 25.97
N GLU A 207 -14.39 -9.26 25.88
CA GLU A 207 -14.41 -9.98 24.61
C GLU A 207 -15.82 -10.09 24.02
N VAL A 208 -16.84 -10.28 24.87
CA VAL A 208 -18.25 -10.29 24.42
C VAL A 208 -18.65 -8.92 23.88
N GLU A 209 -18.28 -7.82 24.54
CA GLU A 209 -18.57 -6.46 24.08
C GLU A 209 -17.88 -6.16 22.73
N ASN A 210 -16.59 -6.49 22.62
CA ASN A 210 -15.84 -6.34 21.38
C ASN A 210 -16.38 -7.24 20.26
N GLY A 211 -16.72 -8.50 20.59
CA GLY A 211 -17.29 -9.43 19.63
C GLY A 211 -18.65 -8.98 19.08
N ARG A 212 -19.47 -8.35 19.92
CA ARG A 212 -20.76 -7.80 19.48
C ARG A 212 -20.64 -6.66 18.48
N SER A 213 -19.55 -5.90 18.51
CA SER A 213 -19.27 -4.83 17.56
C SER A 213 -18.47 -5.29 16.34
N ALA A 214 -17.81 -6.46 16.40
CA ALA A 214 -16.94 -6.96 15.36
C ALA A 214 -17.65 -7.18 14.01
N TRP A 215 -18.93 -7.47 13.99
CA TRP A 215 -19.73 -7.63 12.76
C TRP A 215 -19.87 -6.32 11.97
N LEU A 216 -19.66 -5.16 12.61
CA LEU A 216 -19.68 -3.85 11.93
C LEU A 216 -18.34 -3.57 11.22
N LEU A 217 -17.28 -4.30 11.58
CA LEU A 217 -15.93 -4.12 11.08
C LEU A 217 -15.54 -5.18 10.04
N GLY A 218 -16.33 -6.25 9.94
CA GLY A 218 -16.14 -7.38 9.04
C GLY A 218 -16.82 -7.27 7.68
#